data_99213b578f629df2a0af96dba674e55c
#
_entry.id   99213b578f629df2a0af96dba674e55c
#
_cell.length_a   1.000
_cell.length_b   1.000
_cell.length_c   1.000
_cell.angle_alpha   90.00
_cell.angle_beta   90.00
_cell.angle_gamma   90.00
#
_symmetry.space_group_name_H-M   'P 1'
#
loop_
_entity.id
_entity.type
_entity.pdbx_description
1 polymer ?
#
loop_
_entity_poly.entity_id
_entity_poly.type
_entity_poly.pdbx_seq_one_letter_code
_entity_poly.pdbx_strand_id
1 'polypeptide(L)'
;MADNQTTAAEPTNGRVTRVQGSVIDVEFPVGHLPDIYNALKVTIVNTSTKEEGEAKETEITLEVEQHLGDSTVRCVALKPTDGLVRGASVSDTGAPISVPVGDVTKGHVFDVSGNILNKKPDETITVSERWPIHRNPPAFDQLESKTQMFETGIKVIDLLTPYVQGGKIGLFGGAGVGKTVLIQEMIQRVAQNHGGVSVFAGVGERTREGNDLIGEMAEAGVLEKTALVFGQMDEQPGTRLRVPLTALTMAEYFRDVQNQDVLLFIDNIFRFTQAGSEVSTLLGRMPSAVGYQPNLADEMGSLQERITSTRGHSITSLQAIYVPADDYTDPAPATTFAHLDATTELSRDIASKGIYPAVDPLSSTSRILDPRYVGQAHYDCANRVKAILQRNKELQDIIALIGIDELGEEDKTTVNRARKIEQFLGQNFYVAEKFTGRPGSYVPADETIEAFTRICDGVYDDVPEQAFSGIGGIDDLEEKWHNMQKELGA
;
A
#
# COMPACT_ATOMS: atom_id res chain seq x y z
N MET A 1 -8.61 -51.26 22.50
CA MET A 1 -7.82 -50.15 23.02
C MET A 1 -6.43 -50.30 22.38
N ALA A 2 -6.17 -49.57 21.35
CA ALA A 2 -4.86 -49.50 20.71
C ALA A 2 -4.46 -48.03 20.78
N ASP A 3 -3.46 -47.79 21.63
CA ASP A 3 -2.82 -46.49 21.77
C ASP A 3 -2.15 -46.09 20.46
N ASN A 4 -2.72 -45.12 19.77
CA ASN A 4 -2.11 -44.43 18.66
C ASN A 4 -1.24 -43.31 19.24
N GLN A 5 -0.07 -43.67 19.72
CA GLN A 5 1.02 -42.68 19.91
C GLN A 5 1.51 -42.24 18.55
N THR A 6 1.07 -41.09 18.12
CA THR A 6 1.65 -40.37 17.01
C THR A 6 3.07 -39.95 17.46
N THR A 7 4.06 -40.76 17.16
CA THR A 7 5.48 -40.35 17.25
C THR A 7 5.68 -39.19 16.29
N ALA A 8 5.95 -38.02 16.82
CA ALA A 8 6.49 -36.90 16.01
C ALA A 8 7.75 -37.45 15.29
N ALA A 9 7.68 -37.49 13.96
CA ALA A 9 8.83 -37.91 13.18
C ALA A 9 10.00 -36.97 13.47
N GLU A 10 11.17 -37.53 13.77
CA GLU A 10 12.39 -36.74 13.90
C GLU A 10 12.60 -35.94 12.61
N PRO A 11 12.97 -34.65 12.71
CA PRO A 11 13.21 -33.85 11.52
C PRO A 11 14.33 -34.48 10.70
N THR A 12 14.00 -34.98 9.51
CA THR A 12 14.96 -35.54 8.57
C THR A 12 15.76 -34.41 7.94
N ASN A 13 17.01 -34.27 8.36
CA ASN A 13 17.88 -33.22 7.86
C ASN A 13 18.30 -33.49 6.42
N GLY A 14 18.12 -32.48 5.57
CA GLY A 14 18.72 -32.41 4.24
C GLY A 14 20.17 -31.90 4.28
N ARG A 15 20.81 -31.92 3.13
CA ARG A 15 22.16 -31.39 2.93
C ARG A 15 22.24 -30.44 1.75
N VAL A 16 22.90 -29.33 1.90
CA VAL A 16 23.21 -28.41 0.81
C VAL A 16 24.10 -29.09 -0.23
N THR A 17 23.61 -29.17 -1.46
CA THR A 17 24.35 -29.74 -2.59
C THR A 17 24.95 -28.69 -3.50
N ARG A 18 24.27 -27.52 -3.62
CA ARG A 18 24.71 -26.40 -4.46
C ARG A 18 24.32 -25.07 -3.83
N VAL A 19 25.21 -24.09 -3.95
CA VAL A 19 24.97 -22.69 -3.57
C VAL A 19 25.28 -21.82 -4.79
N GLN A 20 24.29 -21.03 -5.23
CA GLN A 20 24.44 -20.11 -6.34
C GLN A 20 23.74 -18.79 -6.01
N GLY A 21 24.47 -17.87 -5.36
CA GLY A 21 23.89 -16.66 -4.81
C GLY A 21 22.80 -17.00 -3.81
N SER A 22 21.59 -16.45 -3.99
CA SER A 22 20.44 -16.74 -3.12
C SER A 22 19.70 -18.03 -3.47
N VAL A 23 20.13 -18.79 -4.49
CA VAL A 23 19.51 -20.08 -4.85
C VAL A 23 20.34 -21.23 -4.29
N ILE A 24 19.70 -22.10 -3.54
CA ILE A 24 20.29 -23.21 -2.81
C ILE A 24 19.58 -24.51 -3.21
N ASP A 25 20.34 -25.50 -3.68
CA ASP A 25 19.81 -26.84 -3.90
C ASP A 25 20.11 -27.71 -2.66
N VAL A 26 19.10 -28.39 -2.16
CA VAL A 26 19.17 -29.22 -0.95
C VAL A 26 18.66 -30.62 -1.28
N GLU A 27 19.45 -31.63 -0.95
CA GLU A 27 19.09 -33.03 -1.07
C GLU A 27 18.57 -33.57 0.26
N PHE A 28 17.45 -34.27 0.21
CA PHE A 28 16.81 -34.92 1.36
C PHE A 28 16.85 -36.42 1.24
N PRO A 29 16.71 -37.18 2.33
CA PRO A 29 16.55 -38.62 2.27
C PRO A 29 15.31 -39.02 1.46
N VAL A 30 15.38 -40.16 0.79
CA VAL A 30 14.28 -40.67 -0.03
C VAL A 30 12.99 -40.82 0.81
N GLY A 31 11.90 -40.25 0.32
CA GLY A 31 10.59 -40.25 1.01
C GLY A 31 10.38 -39.09 2.00
N HIS A 32 11.33 -38.16 2.13
CA HIS A 32 11.25 -37.02 3.04
C HIS A 32 11.44 -35.69 2.31
N LEU A 33 10.92 -35.58 1.11
CA LEU A 33 11.02 -34.36 0.31
C LEU A 33 10.06 -33.29 0.88
N PRO A 34 10.56 -32.07 1.22
CA PRO A 34 9.73 -30.97 1.68
C PRO A 34 8.72 -30.53 0.61
N ASP A 35 7.56 -30.08 1.06
CA ASP A 35 6.56 -29.48 0.17
C ASP A 35 7.02 -28.13 -0.38
N ILE A 36 6.47 -27.74 -1.53
CA ILE A 36 6.67 -26.40 -2.09
C ILE A 36 6.21 -25.35 -1.08
N TYR A 37 6.99 -24.27 -0.93
CA TYR A 37 6.86 -23.19 0.05
C TYR A 37 7.20 -23.56 1.49
N ASN A 38 7.59 -24.79 1.81
CA ASN A 38 8.10 -25.07 3.14
C ASN A 38 9.31 -24.18 3.46
N ALA A 39 9.38 -23.74 4.71
CA ALA A 39 10.52 -23.03 5.25
C ALA A 39 11.55 -24.03 5.73
N LEU A 40 12.76 -23.90 5.24
CA LEU A 40 13.92 -24.68 5.70
C LEU A 40 14.86 -23.80 6.52
N LYS A 41 15.56 -24.38 7.46
CA LYS A 41 16.53 -23.69 8.32
C LYS A 41 17.94 -24.24 8.09
N VAL A 42 18.91 -23.36 7.91
CA VAL A 42 20.33 -23.70 7.81
C VAL A 42 21.16 -22.72 8.61
N THR A 43 22.15 -23.21 9.31
CA THR A 43 23.07 -22.38 10.10
C THR A 43 24.37 -22.14 9.33
N ILE A 44 24.75 -20.89 9.21
CA ILE A 44 26.03 -20.46 8.68
C ILE A 44 26.97 -20.18 9.85
N VAL A 45 28.14 -20.82 9.85
CA VAL A 45 29.18 -20.57 10.83
C VAL A 45 30.21 -19.62 10.22
N ASN A 46 30.20 -18.37 10.62
CA ASN A 46 31.13 -17.35 10.12
C ASN A 46 32.45 -17.41 10.91
N THR A 47 33.49 -17.95 10.28
CA THR A 47 34.86 -18.05 10.87
C THR A 47 35.73 -16.84 10.55
N SER A 48 35.27 -15.89 9.75
CA SER A 48 36.09 -14.78 9.24
C SER A 48 36.15 -13.54 10.11
N THR A 49 35.33 -13.40 11.14
CA THR A 49 35.46 -12.33 12.15
C THR A 49 36.20 -12.81 13.35
N LYS A 50 37.52 -12.94 13.21
CA LYS A 50 38.44 -13.18 14.33
C LYS A 50 38.76 -11.85 15.05
N GLU A 51 37.79 -11.28 15.71
CA GLU A 51 37.99 -10.49 16.91
C GLU A 51 37.23 -11.19 18.04
N GLU A 52 38.05 -11.81 18.94
CA GLU A 52 37.63 -12.50 20.14
C GLU A 52 36.70 -13.73 20.02
N GLY A 53 37.28 -14.88 19.62
CA GLY A 53 37.02 -16.19 20.29
C GLY A 53 35.71 -16.92 20.01
N GLU A 54 34.64 -16.33 19.49
CA GLU A 54 33.37 -17.01 19.25
C GLU A 54 32.98 -16.93 17.77
N ALA A 55 32.81 -18.10 17.14
CA ALA A 55 32.24 -18.21 15.80
C ALA A 55 30.77 -17.74 15.87
N LYS A 56 30.44 -16.65 15.16
CA LYS A 56 29.06 -16.16 15.11
C LYS A 56 28.22 -17.08 14.21
N GLU A 57 27.37 -17.86 14.83
CA GLU A 57 26.36 -18.66 14.13
C GLU A 57 25.18 -17.77 13.68
N THR A 58 24.82 -17.87 12.42
CA THR A 58 23.67 -17.15 11.85
C THR A 58 22.74 -18.16 11.21
N GLU A 59 21.53 -18.27 11.72
CA GLU A 59 20.48 -19.07 11.11
C GLU A 59 19.83 -18.27 9.98
N ILE A 60 19.73 -18.87 8.80
CA ILE A 60 19.00 -18.31 7.67
C ILE A 60 17.83 -19.22 7.27
N THR A 61 16.78 -18.59 6.76
CA THR A 61 15.61 -19.28 6.25
C THR A 61 15.71 -19.39 4.73
N LEU A 62 15.45 -20.59 4.23
CA LEU A 62 15.27 -20.88 2.81
C LEU A 62 13.82 -21.23 2.56
N GLU A 63 13.27 -20.87 1.41
CA GLU A 63 11.94 -21.27 0.99
C GLU A 63 12.04 -22.22 -0.21
N VAL A 64 11.33 -23.33 -0.15
CA VAL A 64 11.29 -24.32 -1.24
C VAL A 64 10.46 -23.77 -2.41
N GLU A 65 11.09 -23.66 -3.59
CA GLU A 65 10.45 -23.11 -4.79
C GLU A 65 10.20 -24.16 -5.88
N GLN A 66 11.01 -25.21 -5.93
CA GLN A 66 10.95 -26.24 -6.96
C GLN A 66 11.41 -27.60 -6.45
N HIS A 67 10.79 -28.67 -6.95
CA HIS A 67 11.31 -30.03 -6.89
C HIS A 67 12.11 -30.31 -8.16
N LEU A 68 13.38 -30.70 -8.02
CA LEU A 68 14.27 -30.98 -9.16
C LEU A 68 14.30 -32.45 -9.57
N GLY A 69 13.68 -33.32 -8.79
CA GLY A 69 13.87 -34.79 -8.89
C GLY A 69 15.00 -35.27 -7.98
N ASP A 70 15.18 -36.60 -7.93
CA ASP A 70 16.24 -37.27 -7.14
C ASP A 70 16.34 -36.78 -5.69
N SER A 71 15.17 -36.60 -5.03
CA SER A 71 15.07 -36.10 -3.64
C SER A 71 15.69 -34.72 -3.41
N THR A 72 15.84 -33.92 -4.45
CA THR A 72 16.45 -32.59 -4.40
C THR A 72 15.41 -31.50 -4.58
N VAL A 73 15.45 -30.48 -3.72
CA VAL A 73 14.66 -29.27 -3.82
C VAL A 73 15.53 -28.07 -4.13
N ARG A 74 14.98 -27.12 -4.87
CA ARG A 74 15.57 -25.81 -5.11
C ARG A 74 14.88 -24.78 -4.25
N CYS A 75 15.67 -24.03 -3.51
CA CYS A 75 15.21 -23.07 -2.53
C CYS A 75 15.76 -21.67 -2.85
N VAL A 76 15.03 -20.66 -2.38
CA VAL A 76 15.48 -19.26 -2.37
C VAL A 76 15.74 -18.83 -0.94
N ALA A 77 16.92 -18.27 -0.70
CA ALA A 77 17.32 -17.75 0.61
C ALA A 77 16.71 -16.36 0.86
N LEU A 78 16.24 -16.13 2.08
CA LEU A 78 15.70 -14.84 2.51
C LEU A 78 16.77 -13.90 3.07
N LYS A 79 17.95 -14.40 3.36
CA LYS A 79 19.12 -13.64 3.84
C LYS A 79 20.35 -13.97 3.00
N PRO A 80 21.41 -13.14 3.06
CA PRO A 80 22.67 -13.42 2.38
C PRO A 80 23.22 -14.80 2.74
N THR A 81 23.76 -15.47 1.74
CA THR A 81 24.26 -16.85 1.83
C THR A 81 25.78 -16.93 1.96
N ASP A 82 26.44 -15.79 2.21
CA ASP A 82 27.88 -15.71 2.37
C ASP A 82 28.34 -16.60 3.51
N GLY A 83 29.30 -17.49 3.23
CA GLY A 83 29.77 -18.48 4.17
C GLY A 83 29.01 -19.80 4.21
N LEU A 84 27.89 -19.94 3.47
CA LEU A 84 27.19 -21.21 3.33
C LEU A 84 28.01 -22.19 2.48
N VAL A 85 28.26 -23.38 3.02
CA VAL A 85 29.07 -24.41 2.35
C VAL A 85 28.23 -25.61 1.92
N ARG A 86 28.69 -26.31 0.89
CA ARG A 86 28.15 -27.61 0.53
C ARG A 86 28.28 -28.60 1.68
N GLY A 87 27.28 -29.44 1.87
CA GLY A 87 27.23 -30.41 2.95
C GLY A 87 26.66 -29.86 4.26
N ALA A 88 26.36 -28.54 4.35
CA ALA A 88 25.71 -27.96 5.51
C ALA A 88 24.36 -28.67 5.75
N SER A 89 24.03 -28.93 7.02
CA SER A 89 22.78 -29.56 7.42
C SER A 89 21.62 -28.56 7.32
N VAL A 90 20.51 -29.01 6.75
CA VAL A 90 19.31 -28.23 6.55
C VAL A 90 18.13 -28.95 7.20
N SER A 91 17.40 -28.27 8.07
CA SER A 91 16.19 -28.83 8.68
C SER A 91 14.94 -28.30 7.98
N ASP A 92 13.98 -29.19 7.71
CA ASP A 92 12.64 -28.82 7.27
C ASP A 92 11.78 -28.49 8.48
N THR A 93 11.11 -27.33 8.46
CA THR A 93 10.17 -26.96 9.52
C THR A 93 8.83 -27.66 9.37
N GLY A 94 8.58 -28.34 8.25
CA GLY A 94 7.32 -29.02 7.94
C GLY A 94 6.16 -28.07 7.63
N ALA A 95 6.42 -26.78 7.48
CA ALA A 95 5.41 -25.76 7.19
C ALA A 95 6.00 -24.57 6.41
N PRO A 96 5.16 -23.78 5.73
CA PRO A 96 5.57 -22.51 5.14
C PRO A 96 6.05 -21.50 6.19
N ILE A 97 6.69 -20.43 5.72
CA ILE A 97 7.06 -19.28 6.56
C ILE A 97 5.80 -18.81 7.29
N SER A 98 5.87 -18.71 8.61
CA SER A 98 4.80 -18.19 9.45
C SER A 98 5.24 -16.94 10.20
N VAL A 99 4.29 -16.03 10.44
CA VAL A 99 4.54 -14.71 11.04
C VAL A 99 3.59 -14.46 12.21
N PRO A 100 3.99 -13.65 13.20
CA PRO A 100 3.12 -13.25 14.29
C PRO A 100 1.88 -12.54 13.77
N VAL A 101 0.74 -12.75 14.43
CA VAL A 101 -0.52 -12.10 14.10
C VAL A 101 -1.21 -11.58 15.37
N GLY A 102 -2.17 -10.67 15.19
CA GLY A 102 -2.95 -10.10 16.27
C GLY A 102 -2.34 -8.83 16.88
N ASP A 103 -2.81 -8.47 18.06
CA ASP A 103 -2.46 -7.18 18.71
C ASP A 103 -0.97 -7.02 18.99
N VAL A 104 -0.23 -8.10 19.10
CA VAL A 104 1.24 -8.10 19.26
C VAL A 104 1.96 -7.44 18.06
N THR A 105 1.30 -7.32 16.92
CA THR A 105 1.88 -6.70 15.73
C THR A 105 1.77 -5.18 15.72
N LYS A 106 0.84 -4.62 16.46
CA LYS A 106 0.60 -3.18 16.52
C LYS A 106 1.79 -2.45 17.18
N GLY A 107 2.22 -1.36 16.59
CA GLY A 107 3.35 -0.56 17.08
C GLY A 107 4.73 -1.16 16.76
N HIS A 108 4.77 -2.29 16.08
CA HIS A 108 6.02 -2.99 15.80
C HIS A 108 6.36 -3.01 14.30
N VAL A 109 7.67 -3.10 14.07
CA VAL A 109 8.28 -3.23 12.75
C VAL A 109 8.85 -4.63 12.62
N PHE A 110 8.50 -5.32 11.55
CA PHE A 110 8.86 -6.71 11.30
C PHE A 110 9.71 -6.86 10.05
N ASP A 111 10.59 -7.87 10.05
CA ASP A 111 11.15 -8.43 8.82
C ASP A 111 10.18 -9.44 8.17
N VAL A 112 10.57 -9.97 7.02
CA VAL A 112 9.76 -10.93 6.24
C VAL A 112 9.42 -12.20 7.02
N SER A 113 10.24 -12.61 7.96
CA SER A 113 10.08 -13.80 8.81
C SER A 113 9.28 -13.52 10.08
N GLY A 114 8.84 -12.28 10.29
CA GLY A 114 8.09 -11.85 11.46
C GLY A 114 8.98 -11.63 12.70
N ASN A 115 10.26 -11.37 12.52
CA ASN A 115 11.12 -10.91 13.61
C ASN A 115 10.91 -9.42 13.84
N ILE A 116 10.81 -9.01 15.11
CA ILE A 116 10.59 -7.61 15.49
C ILE A 116 11.90 -6.84 15.44
N LEU A 117 11.95 -5.78 14.64
CA LEU A 117 13.14 -4.97 14.40
C LEU A 117 13.29 -3.79 15.38
N ASN A 118 12.19 -3.28 15.92
CA ASN A 118 12.16 -2.11 16.82
C ASN A 118 11.94 -2.49 18.29
N LYS A 119 12.22 -3.73 18.68
CA LYS A 119 12.09 -4.22 20.04
C LYS A 119 13.02 -3.47 20.99
N LYS A 120 12.47 -2.96 22.10
CA LYS A 120 13.27 -2.35 23.17
C LYS A 120 14.02 -3.42 23.96
N PRO A 121 15.22 -3.11 24.53
CA PRO A 121 16.03 -4.10 25.24
C PRO A 121 15.31 -4.80 26.40
N ASP A 122 14.45 -4.07 27.11
CA ASP A 122 13.74 -4.57 28.31
C ASP A 122 12.30 -5.05 27.99
N GLU A 123 11.92 -5.10 26.73
CA GLU A 123 10.57 -5.47 26.33
C GLU A 123 10.45 -6.98 26.17
N THR A 124 9.50 -7.58 26.87
CA THR A 124 9.15 -8.98 26.70
C THR A 124 7.88 -9.09 25.86
N ILE A 125 8.05 -9.55 24.61
CA ILE A 125 6.95 -9.72 23.68
C ILE A 125 6.62 -11.20 23.57
N THR A 126 5.40 -11.57 23.93
CA THR A 126 4.91 -12.94 23.82
C THR A 126 4.03 -13.07 22.58
N VAL A 127 4.51 -13.85 21.61
CA VAL A 127 3.73 -14.19 20.41
C VAL A 127 2.84 -15.40 20.73
N SER A 128 1.54 -15.19 20.73
CA SER A 128 0.56 -16.25 21.04
C SER A 128 0.18 -17.08 19.83
N GLU A 129 0.19 -16.48 18.66
CA GLU A 129 -0.27 -17.10 17.42
C GLU A 129 0.57 -16.67 16.23
N ARG A 130 0.78 -17.60 15.29
CA ARG A 130 1.48 -17.37 14.03
C ARG A 130 0.70 -17.99 12.88
N TRP A 131 0.63 -17.27 11.77
CA TRP A 131 -0.04 -17.73 10.56
C TRP A 131 0.94 -17.87 9.40
N PRO A 132 0.74 -18.88 8.53
CA PRO A 132 1.55 -19.02 7.32
C PRO A 132 1.28 -17.88 6.34
N ILE A 133 2.32 -17.42 5.64
CA ILE A 133 2.18 -16.33 4.67
C ILE A 133 1.55 -16.78 3.34
N HIS A 134 1.71 -18.06 2.99
CA HIS A 134 1.07 -18.66 1.83
C HIS A 134 -0.33 -19.15 2.24
N ARG A 135 -1.34 -18.39 1.83
CA ARG A 135 -2.75 -18.63 2.14
C ARG A 135 -3.58 -18.49 0.88
N ASN A 136 -4.64 -19.25 0.80
CA ASN A 136 -5.63 -19.09 -0.25
C ASN A 136 -6.48 -17.83 -0.04
N PRO A 137 -6.96 -17.18 -1.11
CA PRO A 137 -7.97 -16.13 -0.99
C PRO A 137 -9.24 -16.68 -0.31
N PRO A 138 -10.08 -15.80 0.28
CA PRO A 138 -11.36 -16.21 0.83
C PRO A 138 -12.22 -16.95 -0.19
N ALA A 139 -12.96 -17.96 0.27
CA ALA A 139 -13.87 -18.71 -0.61
C ALA A 139 -14.99 -17.78 -1.12
N PHE A 140 -15.50 -18.07 -2.30
CA PHE A 140 -16.49 -17.22 -2.99
C PHE A 140 -17.74 -16.96 -2.14
N ASP A 141 -18.18 -17.94 -1.34
CA ASP A 141 -19.33 -17.82 -0.43
C ASP A 141 -19.06 -16.97 0.81
N GLN A 142 -17.79 -16.65 1.09
CA GLN A 142 -17.38 -15.79 2.20
C GLN A 142 -17.28 -14.32 1.82
N LEU A 143 -17.27 -14.01 0.50
CA LEU A 143 -17.14 -12.64 0.01
C LEU A 143 -18.38 -11.80 0.33
N GLU A 144 -18.14 -10.51 0.59
CA GLU A 144 -19.22 -9.54 0.70
C GLU A 144 -19.74 -9.19 -0.69
N SER A 145 -21.05 -9.28 -0.86
CA SER A 145 -21.69 -9.00 -2.15
C SER A 145 -22.01 -7.53 -2.36
N LYS A 146 -22.06 -6.74 -1.29
CA LYS A 146 -22.45 -5.34 -1.36
C LYS A 146 -21.23 -4.44 -1.51
N THR A 147 -21.13 -3.77 -2.64
CA THR A 147 -20.12 -2.72 -2.87
C THR A 147 -20.50 -1.47 -2.09
N GLN A 148 -19.60 -1.00 -1.23
CA GLN A 148 -19.76 0.20 -0.42
C GLN A 148 -18.62 1.17 -0.67
N MET A 149 -18.90 2.45 -0.57
CA MET A 149 -17.90 3.49 -0.59
C MET A 149 -17.14 3.52 0.74
N PHE A 150 -15.82 3.61 0.66
CA PHE A 150 -14.94 3.88 1.80
C PHE A 150 -14.75 5.39 1.90
N GLU A 151 -15.45 6.01 2.83
CA GLU A 151 -15.41 7.46 3.03
C GLU A 151 -14.11 7.88 3.73
N THR A 152 -13.37 8.77 3.11
CA THR A 152 -12.06 9.24 3.62
C THR A 152 -12.14 10.57 4.35
N GLY A 153 -13.20 11.35 4.13
CA GLY A 153 -13.34 12.73 4.59
C GLY A 153 -12.40 13.70 3.85
N ILE A 154 -11.81 13.26 2.74
CA ILE A 154 -10.97 14.09 1.85
C ILE A 154 -11.80 14.44 0.62
N LYS A 155 -12.16 15.70 0.46
CA LYS A 155 -13.08 16.19 -0.57
C LYS A 155 -12.80 15.69 -1.97
N VAL A 156 -11.54 15.83 -2.42
CA VAL A 156 -11.17 15.44 -3.79
C VAL A 156 -11.30 13.94 -4.04
N ILE A 157 -10.98 13.13 -3.04
CA ILE A 157 -11.08 11.66 -3.14
C ILE A 157 -12.55 11.26 -3.11
N ASP A 158 -13.27 11.66 -2.08
CA ASP A 158 -14.66 11.23 -1.87
C ASP A 158 -15.58 11.69 -2.98
N LEU A 159 -15.37 12.88 -3.55
CA LEU A 159 -16.21 13.39 -4.64
C LEU A 159 -15.87 12.76 -6.01
N LEU A 160 -14.59 12.76 -6.38
CA LEU A 160 -14.16 12.54 -7.78
C LEU A 160 -13.56 11.17 -8.05
N THR A 161 -13.01 10.54 -7.01
CA THR A 161 -12.39 9.22 -7.09
C THR A 161 -12.71 8.36 -5.86
N PRO A 162 -14.00 8.18 -5.53
CA PRO A 162 -14.39 7.50 -4.30
C PRO A 162 -13.79 6.10 -4.21
N TYR A 163 -13.29 5.74 -3.03
CA TYR A 163 -12.68 4.46 -2.78
C TYR A 163 -13.72 3.39 -2.48
N VAL A 164 -13.40 2.15 -2.82
CA VAL A 164 -14.23 0.98 -2.54
C VAL A 164 -13.79 0.35 -1.24
N GLN A 165 -14.71 0.09 -0.32
CA GLN A 165 -14.41 -0.70 0.86
C GLN A 165 -14.05 -2.14 0.46
N GLY A 166 -12.89 -2.62 0.89
CA GLY A 166 -12.33 -3.89 0.42
C GLY A 166 -11.78 -3.85 -1.01
N GLY A 167 -11.64 -2.66 -1.58
CA GLY A 167 -11.09 -2.44 -2.90
C GLY A 167 -9.58 -2.21 -2.91
N LYS A 168 -9.05 -2.15 -4.11
CA LYS A 168 -7.64 -1.95 -4.40
C LYS A 168 -7.45 -0.62 -5.11
N ILE A 169 -6.73 0.30 -4.47
CA ILE A 169 -6.52 1.66 -4.96
C ILE A 169 -5.05 1.80 -5.38
N GLY A 170 -4.81 2.16 -6.63
CA GLY A 170 -3.49 2.53 -7.11
C GLY A 170 -3.18 3.98 -6.82
N LEU A 171 -2.04 4.24 -6.18
CA LEU A 171 -1.54 5.58 -5.89
C LEU A 171 -0.34 5.87 -6.78
N PHE A 172 -0.51 6.81 -7.69
CA PHE A 172 0.51 7.25 -8.63
C PHE A 172 1.07 8.61 -8.25
N GLY A 173 2.27 8.90 -8.65
CA GLY A 173 2.85 10.22 -8.50
C GLY A 173 4.37 10.16 -8.41
N GLY A 174 5.01 11.22 -8.88
CA GLY A 174 6.44 11.40 -8.78
C GLY A 174 6.92 11.65 -7.34
N ALA A 175 8.22 11.87 -7.18
CA ALA A 175 8.78 12.25 -5.89
C ALA A 175 8.32 13.67 -5.48
N GLY A 176 8.07 13.89 -4.19
CA GLY A 176 7.78 15.20 -3.62
C GLY A 176 6.37 15.73 -3.81
N VAL A 177 5.41 14.92 -4.26
CA VAL A 177 4.00 15.32 -4.45
C VAL A 177 3.10 15.07 -3.24
N GLY A 178 3.67 14.61 -2.11
CA GLY A 178 2.94 14.37 -0.87
C GLY A 178 2.36 12.96 -0.72
N LYS A 179 2.90 11.96 -1.43
CA LYS A 179 2.44 10.56 -1.34
C LYS A 179 2.48 10.03 0.10
N THR A 180 3.63 10.14 0.76
CA THR A 180 3.81 9.68 2.15
C THR A 180 2.87 10.38 3.11
N VAL A 181 2.70 11.70 2.95
CA VAL A 181 1.78 12.51 3.79
C VAL A 181 0.34 12.05 3.61
N LEU A 182 -0.09 11.73 2.38
CA LEU A 182 -1.42 11.19 2.12
C LEU A 182 -1.61 9.82 2.79
N ILE A 183 -0.60 8.94 2.72
CA ILE A 183 -0.63 7.63 3.38
C ILE A 183 -0.78 7.79 4.90
N GLN A 184 0.02 8.65 5.52
CA GLN A 184 -0.06 8.93 6.96
C GLN A 184 -1.42 9.50 7.36
N GLU A 185 -1.94 10.43 6.57
CA GLU A 185 -3.27 11.00 6.78
C GLU A 185 -4.37 9.94 6.73
N MET A 186 -4.30 9.02 5.76
CA MET A 186 -5.24 7.92 5.65
C MET A 186 -5.17 6.99 6.87
N ILE A 187 -3.96 6.66 7.35
CA ILE A 187 -3.78 5.86 8.57
C ILE A 187 -4.45 6.55 9.76
N GLN A 188 -4.23 7.86 9.92
CA GLN A 188 -4.80 8.62 11.02
C GLN A 188 -6.32 8.66 10.96
N ARG A 189 -6.90 8.88 9.77
CA ARG A 189 -8.35 8.93 9.57
C ARG A 189 -9.02 7.59 9.85
N VAL A 190 -8.43 6.48 9.39
CA VAL A 190 -8.91 5.13 9.71
C VAL A 190 -8.87 4.87 11.20
N ALA A 191 -7.79 5.24 11.85
CA ALA A 191 -7.64 5.05 13.30
C ALA A 191 -8.64 5.87 14.13
N GLN A 192 -8.97 7.08 13.68
CA GLN A 192 -9.88 7.99 14.40
C GLN A 192 -11.35 7.75 14.06
N ASN A 193 -11.70 7.56 12.80
CA ASN A 193 -13.07 7.61 12.34
C ASN A 193 -13.68 6.21 12.11
N HIS A 194 -12.86 5.20 11.79
CA HIS A 194 -13.33 3.86 11.50
C HIS A 194 -12.97 2.84 12.58
N GLY A 195 -12.17 3.21 13.59
CA GLY A 195 -11.72 2.29 14.63
C GLY A 195 -10.90 1.10 14.11
N GLY A 196 -10.42 1.20 12.86
CA GLY A 196 -9.71 0.16 12.14
C GLY A 196 -8.21 0.11 12.47
N VAL A 197 -7.57 -0.88 11.89
CA VAL A 197 -6.12 -1.13 12.00
C VAL A 197 -5.48 -0.88 10.65
N SER A 198 -4.24 -0.40 10.66
CA SER A 198 -3.44 -0.25 9.46
C SER A 198 -2.28 -1.22 9.45
N VAL A 199 -1.94 -1.72 8.27
CA VAL A 199 -0.76 -2.54 8.03
C VAL A 199 0.02 -1.92 6.87
N PHE A 200 1.32 -1.75 7.04
CA PHE A 200 2.18 -1.16 6.03
C PHE A 200 3.23 -2.17 5.55
N ALA A 201 3.32 -2.37 4.25
CA ALA A 201 4.32 -3.20 3.59
C ALA A 201 5.30 -2.31 2.81
N GLY A 202 6.50 -2.13 3.33
CA GLY A 202 7.60 -1.46 2.65
C GLY A 202 8.40 -2.45 1.79
N VAL A 203 8.14 -2.46 0.48
CA VAL A 203 8.70 -3.43 -0.46
C VAL A 203 9.81 -2.80 -1.28
N GLY A 204 11.04 -3.18 -0.99
CA GLY A 204 12.22 -2.65 -1.69
C GLY A 204 12.44 -1.16 -1.47
N GLU A 205 12.05 -0.65 -0.30
CA GLU A 205 12.22 0.75 0.06
C GLU A 205 13.64 1.03 0.55
N ARG A 206 14.04 2.29 0.49
CA ARG A 206 15.32 2.73 1.05
C ARG A 206 15.25 2.70 2.56
N THR A 207 16.29 2.19 3.20
CA THR A 207 16.40 2.12 4.68
C THR A 207 16.14 3.46 5.35
N ARG A 208 16.62 4.55 4.77
CA ARG A 208 16.40 5.90 5.29
C ARG A 208 14.93 6.29 5.24
N GLU A 209 14.26 6.08 4.10
CA GLU A 209 12.85 6.45 3.93
C GLU A 209 11.95 5.65 4.86
N GLY A 210 12.26 4.36 5.07
CA GLY A 210 11.55 3.53 6.05
C GLY A 210 11.75 4.01 7.49
N ASN A 211 12.96 4.41 7.85
CA ASN A 211 13.24 4.94 9.19
C ASN A 211 12.57 6.29 9.43
N ASP A 212 12.62 7.19 8.45
CA ASP A 212 11.95 8.49 8.51
C ASP A 212 10.42 8.29 8.66
N LEU A 213 9.81 7.37 7.91
CA LEU A 213 8.38 7.03 8.02
C LEU A 213 8.01 6.55 9.43
N ILE A 214 8.80 5.66 10.03
CA ILE A 214 8.55 5.18 11.39
C ILE A 214 8.59 6.34 12.39
N GLY A 215 9.56 7.25 12.28
CA GLY A 215 9.67 8.44 13.10
C GLY A 215 8.45 9.37 12.97
N GLU A 216 8.07 9.66 11.74
CA GLU A 216 6.91 10.51 11.43
C GLU A 216 5.59 9.89 11.94
N MET A 217 5.42 8.57 11.81
CA MET A 217 4.25 7.87 12.34
C MET A 217 4.20 7.88 13.87
N ALA A 218 5.35 7.78 14.52
CA ALA A 218 5.45 7.90 15.99
C ALA A 218 5.09 9.32 16.45
N GLU A 219 5.59 10.34 15.76
CA GLU A 219 5.27 11.75 16.04
C GLU A 219 3.80 12.09 15.81
N ALA A 220 3.20 11.52 14.78
CA ALA A 220 1.78 11.66 14.48
C ALA A 220 0.87 10.85 15.44
N GLY A 221 1.44 9.96 16.27
CA GLY A 221 0.70 9.12 17.21
C GLY A 221 -0.11 8.00 16.56
N VAL A 222 0.23 7.62 15.32
CA VAL A 222 -0.47 6.55 14.57
C VAL A 222 0.29 5.22 14.58
N LEU A 223 1.54 5.22 15.01
CA LEU A 223 2.37 4.01 15.03
C LEU A 223 1.75 2.89 15.89
N GLU A 224 1.20 3.21 17.06
CA GLU A 224 0.60 2.23 17.99
C GLU A 224 -0.60 1.46 17.42
N LYS A 225 -1.19 1.96 16.34
CA LYS A 225 -2.34 1.33 15.64
C LYS A 225 -1.94 0.70 14.30
N THR A 226 -0.64 0.65 14.03
CA THR A 226 -0.11 0.18 12.73
C THR A 226 0.89 -0.94 12.95
N ALA A 227 0.79 -2.00 12.14
CA ALA A 227 1.83 -3.01 11.98
C ALA A 227 2.65 -2.69 10.71
N LEU A 228 3.98 -2.73 10.82
CA LEU A 228 4.86 -2.43 9.69
C LEU A 228 5.71 -3.65 9.34
N VAL A 229 5.83 -3.95 8.06
CA VAL A 229 6.70 -5.01 7.53
C VAL A 229 7.61 -4.41 6.47
N PHE A 230 8.90 -4.54 6.64
CA PHE A 230 9.88 -4.00 5.70
C PHE A 230 10.75 -5.10 5.09
N GLY A 231 10.99 -4.97 3.78
CA GLY A 231 12.08 -5.61 3.07
C GLY A 231 12.79 -4.54 2.27
N GLN A 232 14.00 -4.20 2.68
CA GLN A 232 14.75 -3.07 2.14
C GLN A 232 15.29 -3.35 0.74
N MET A 233 15.73 -2.30 0.06
CA MET A 233 16.19 -2.36 -1.33
C MET A 233 17.42 -3.25 -1.51
N ASP A 234 18.28 -3.35 -0.49
CA ASP A 234 19.50 -4.15 -0.48
C ASP A 234 19.29 -5.62 -0.05
N GLU A 235 18.07 -5.96 0.41
CA GLU A 235 17.76 -7.33 0.80
C GLU A 235 17.58 -8.26 -0.39
N GLN A 236 17.69 -9.56 -0.13
CA GLN A 236 17.57 -10.61 -1.14
C GLN A 236 16.22 -10.55 -1.87
N PRO A 237 16.17 -10.91 -3.17
CA PRO A 237 14.92 -10.87 -3.92
C PRO A 237 13.80 -11.73 -3.32
N GLY A 238 14.15 -12.87 -2.69
CA GLY A 238 13.19 -13.69 -1.97
C GLY A 238 12.51 -12.94 -0.83
N THR A 239 13.25 -12.14 -0.06
CA THR A 239 12.72 -11.29 1.00
C THR A 239 11.75 -10.26 0.44
N ARG A 240 12.16 -9.49 -0.57
CA ARG A 240 11.32 -8.44 -1.17
C ARG A 240 10.03 -9.00 -1.80
N LEU A 241 10.08 -10.22 -2.33
CA LEU A 241 8.93 -10.92 -2.90
C LEU A 241 7.91 -11.36 -1.83
N ARG A 242 8.35 -11.65 -0.60
CA ARG A 242 7.49 -12.20 0.46
C ARG A 242 6.96 -11.14 1.45
N VAL A 243 7.57 -9.95 1.51
CA VAL A 243 7.12 -8.86 2.40
C VAL A 243 5.64 -8.52 2.25
N PRO A 244 5.07 -8.35 1.03
CA PRO A 244 3.65 -8.08 0.89
C PRO A 244 2.78 -9.21 1.43
N LEU A 245 3.20 -10.47 1.30
CA LEU A 245 2.47 -11.62 1.82
C LEU A 245 2.47 -11.65 3.35
N THR A 246 3.59 -11.31 3.97
CA THR A 246 3.70 -11.18 5.43
C THR A 246 2.75 -10.11 5.96
N ALA A 247 2.79 -8.92 5.38
CA ALA A 247 1.90 -7.82 5.75
C ALA A 247 0.42 -8.18 5.56
N LEU A 248 0.09 -8.79 4.41
CA LEU A 248 -1.28 -9.21 4.12
C LEU A 248 -1.78 -10.28 5.10
N THR A 249 -0.92 -11.21 5.52
CA THR A 249 -1.28 -12.23 6.52
C THR A 249 -1.64 -11.60 7.86
N MET A 250 -0.90 -10.57 8.29
CA MET A 250 -1.24 -9.80 9.49
C MET A 250 -2.58 -9.07 9.33
N ALA A 251 -2.82 -8.48 8.15
CA ALA A 251 -4.09 -7.81 7.83
C ALA A 251 -5.27 -8.78 7.83
N GLU A 252 -5.12 -9.97 7.28
CA GLU A 252 -6.16 -11.01 7.26
C GLU A 252 -6.58 -11.45 8.65
N TYR A 253 -5.66 -11.52 9.60
CA TYR A 253 -6.01 -11.87 10.98
C TYR A 253 -6.93 -10.82 11.61
N PHE A 254 -6.64 -9.55 11.43
CA PHE A 254 -7.49 -8.46 11.91
C PHE A 254 -8.89 -8.51 11.29
N ARG A 255 -8.97 -8.77 9.97
CA ARG A 255 -10.26 -8.91 9.28
C ARG A 255 -11.03 -10.13 9.73
N ASP A 256 -10.40 -11.32 9.73
CA ASP A 256 -11.09 -12.62 9.82
C ASP A 256 -11.31 -13.08 11.27
N VAL A 257 -10.45 -12.69 12.21
CA VAL A 257 -10.50 -13.12 13.62
C VAL A 257 -10.94 -11.98 14.53
N GLN A 258 -10.36 -10.79 14.37
CA GLN A 258 -10.71 -9.66 15.23
C GLN A 258 -11.90 -8.85 14.71
N ASN A 259 -12.42 -9.16 13.52
CA ASN A 259 -13.56 -8.50 12.91
C ASN A 259 -13.36 -6.98 12.85
N GLN A 260 -12.25 -6.56 12.28
CA GLN A 260 -11.89 -5.16 12.11
C GLN A 260 -11.68 -4.85 10.62
N ASP A 261 -12.05 -3.64 10.23
CA ASP A 261 -11.66 -3.11 8.92
C ASP A 261 -10.18 -2.76 8.93
N VAL A 262 -9.49 -3.16 7.88
CA VAL A 262 -8.04 -3.00 7.75
C VAL A 262 -7.71 -2.13 6.56
N LEU A 263 -6.78 -1.20 6.75
CA LEU A 263 -6.16 -0.47 5.67
C LEU A 263 -4.75 -1.02 5.43
N LEU A 264 -4.53 -1.59 4.26
CA LEU A 264 -3.25 -2.17 3.85
C LEU A 264 -2.54 -1.24 2.87
N PHE A 265 -1.36 -0.79 3.24
CA PHE A 265 -0.49 -0.03 2.35
C PHE A 265 0.62 -0.93 1.79
N ILE A 266 0.87 -0.83 0.49
CA ILE A 266 1.98 -1.51 -0.17
C ILE A 266 2.79 -0.45 -0.92
N ASP A 267 3.98 -0.17 -0.44
CA ASP A 267 4.92 0.75 -1.06
C ASP A 267 6.26 0.03 -1.33
N ASN A 268 6.57 -0.39 -2.52
CA ASN A 268 5.91 -0.17 -3.80
C ASN A 268 5.56 -1.52 -4.46
N ILE A 269 4.36 -1.67 -5.01
CA ILE A 269 3.93 -2.93 -5.63
C ILE A 269 4.79 -3.32 -6.85
N PHE A 270 5.35 -2.35 -7.57
CA PHE A 270 6.28 -2.62 -8.67
C PHE A 270 7.53 -3.38 -8.20
N ARG A 271 8.02 -3.11 -6.98
CA ARG A 271 9.17 -3.81 -6.40
C ARG A 271 8.89 -5.28 -6.11
N PHE A 272 7.64 -5.60 -5.77
CA PHE A 272 7.18 -6.98 -5.67
C PHE A 272 7.33 -7.71 -7.01
N THR A 273 6.86 -7.12 -8.10
CA THR A 273 6.99 -7.66 -9.45
C THR A 273 8.46 -7.81 -9.87
N GLN A 274 9.27 -6.80 -9.58
CA GLN A 274 10.71 -6.82 -9.87
C GLN A 274 11.41 -7.97 -9.11
N ALA A 275 11.12 -8.13 -7.83
CA ALA A 275 11.67 -9.22 -7.03
C ALA A 275 11.27 -10.60 -7.57
N GLY A 276 10.02 -10.76 -8.03
CA GLY A 276 9.54 -11.97 -8.70
C GLY A 276 10.31 -12.27 -9.99
N SER A 277 10.61 -11.25 -10.78
CA SER A 277 11.44 -11.38 -12.00
C SER A 277 12.88 -11.83 -11.67
N GLU A 278 13.47 -11.25 -10.63
CA GLU A 278 14.81 -11.64 -10.16
C GLU A 278 14.84 -13.10 -9.67
N VAL A 279 13.87 -13.49 -8.83
CA VAL A 279 13.73 -14.88 -8.34
C VAL A 279 13.52 -15.84 -9.52
N SER A 280 12.64 -15.53 -10.45
CA SER A 280 12.37 -16.36 -11.64
C SER A 280 13.63 -16.59 -12.47
N THR A 281 14.41 -15.56 -12.68
CA THR A 281 15.70 -15.63 -13.40
C THR A 281 16.71 -16.50 -12.65
N LEU A 282 16.83 -16.33 -11.34
CA LEU A 282 17.73 -17.12 -10.49
C LEU A 282 17.33 -18.61 -10.47
N LEU A 283 16.04 -18.91 -10.52
CA LEU A 283 15.52 -20.28 -10.64
C LEU A 283 15.73 -20.89 -12.03
N GLY A 284 16.19 -20.12 -13.01
CA GLY A 284 16.44 -20.57 -14.38
C GLY A 284 15.17 -20.71 -15.21
N ARG A 285 14.08 -20.02 -14.85
CA ARG A 285 12.85 -19.97 -15.66
C ARG A 285 13.07 -19.09 -16.89
N MET A 286 12.51 -19.49 -18.02
CA MET A 286 12.60 -18.71 -19.26
C MET A 286 11.77 -17.42 -19.12
N PRO A 287 12.35 -16.23 -19.34
CA PRO A 287 11.61 -14.98 -19.19
C PRO A 287 10.52 -14.84 -20.28
N SER A 288 9.47 -14.13 -19.93
CA SER A 288 8.43 -13.70 -20.86
C SER A 288 8.81 -12.40 -21.57
N ALA A 289 7.84 -11.73 -22.19
CA ALA A 289 8.06 -10.45 -22.84
C ALA A 289 8.71 -9.42 -21.89
N VAL A 290 9.64 -8.61 -22.41
CA VAL A 290 10.35 -7.54 -21.70
C VAL A 290 11.16 -8.01 -20.48
N GLY A 291 11.38 -9.33 -20.34
CA GLY A 291 12.22 -9.90 -19.28
C GLY A 291 11.50 -10.23 -17.98
N TYR A 292 10.18 -10.09 -17.91
CA TYR A 292 9.40 -10.46 -16.73
C TYR A 292 9.24 -11.98 -16.59
N GLN A 293 8.89 -12.42 -15.38
CA GLN A 293 8.57 -13.83 -15.09
C GLN A 293 7.36 -14.32 -15.88
N PRO A 294 7.36 -15.62 -16.31
CA PRO A 294 6.24 -16.17 -17.06
C PRO A 294 4.95 -16.28 -16.24
N ASN A 295 5.05 -16.33 -14.92
CA ASN A 295 3.95 -16.45 -13.97
C ASN A 295 3.58 -15.11 -13.30
N LEU A 296 3.91 -13.97 -13.92
CA LEU A 296 3.63 -12.64 -13.39
C LEU A 296 2.17 -12.44 -12.97
N ALA A 297 1.24 -12.85 -13.84
CA ALA A 297 -0.19 -12.71 -13.56
C ALA A 297 -0.64 -13.58 -12.38
N ASP A 298 -0.10 -14.79 -12.25
CA ASP A 298 -0.44 -15.71 -11.16
C ASP A 298 0.10 -15.19 -9.82
N GLU A 299 1.34 -14.69 -9.78
CA GLU A 299 1.92 -14.11 -8.58
C GLU A 299 1.16 -12.85 -8.12
N MET A 300 0.84 -11.96 -9.07
CA MET A 300 0.05 -10.77 -8.77
C MET A 300 -1.36 -11.14 -8.33
N GLY A 301 -2.02 -12.08 -9.02
CA GLY A 301 -3.35 -12.57 -8.69
C GLY A 301 -3.41 -13.20 -7.30
N SER A 302 -2.43 -14.04 -6.96
CA SER A 302 -2.34 -14.68 -5.63
C SER A 302 -2.26 -13.68 -4.49
N LEU A 303 -1.61 -12.54 -4.69
CA LEU A 303 -1.58 -11.45 -3.71
C LEU A 303 -2.90 -10.66 -3.72
N GLN A 304 -3.33 -10.21 -4.88
CA GLN A 304 -4.44 -9.26 -5.02
C GLN A 304 -5.80 -9.86 -4.65
N GLU A 305 -6.05 -11.13 -4.94
CA GLU A 305 -7.34 -11.79 -4.64
C GLU A 305 -7.57 -12.05 -3.15
N ARG A 306 -6.54 -11.99 -2.32
CA ARG A 306 -6.65 -12.03 -0.86
C ARG A 306 -7.13 -10.70 -0.27
N ILE A 307 -6.92 -9.60 -1.00
CA ILE A 307 -7.32 -8.24 -0.62
C ILE A 307 -8.77 -8.04 -1.03
N THR A 308 -9.68 -8.23 -0.10
CA THR A 308 -11.12 -8.16 -0.37
C THR A 308 -11.93 -7.97 0.91
N SER A 309 -13.23 -7.68 0.74
CA SER A 309 -14.21 -7.71 1.83
C SER A 309 -14.74 -9.12 2.01
N THR A 310 -14.73 -9.58 3.26
CA THR A 310 -15.48 -10.73 3.71
C THR A 310 -16.75 -10.27 4.43
N ARG A 311 -17.64 -11.19 4.81
CA ARG A 311 -18.92 -10.85 5.46
C ARG A 311 -18.71 -9.99 6.70
N GLY A 312 -18.91 -8.68 6.55
CA GLY A 312 -18.90 -7.67 7.60
C GLY A 312 -17.63 -6.88 7.76
N HIS A 313 -16.47 -7.33 7.26
CA HIS A 313 -15.18 -6.63 7.41
C HIS A 313 -14.33 -6.68 6.14
N SER A 314 -13.44 -5.72 6.01
CA SER A 314 -12.70 -5.50 4.77
C SER A 314 -11.20 -5.32 4.99
N ILE A 315 -10.43 -5.67 3.95
CA ILE A 315 -9.08 -5.15 3.73
C ILE A 315 -9.17 -4.22 2.52
N THR A 316 -9.01 -2.93 2.74
CA THR A 316 -8.89 -1.93 1.66
C THR A 316 -7.41 -1.63 1.46
N SER A 317 -6.91 -1.69 0.23
CA SER A 317 -5.49 -1.45 -0.03
C SER A 317 -5.23 -0.18 -0.82
N LEU A 318 -4.21 0.56 -0.37
CA LEU A 318 -3.57 1.61 -1.16
C LEU A 318 -2.19 1.11 -1.58
N GLN A 319 -1.98 1.02 -2.88
CA GLN A 319 -0.78 0.46 -3.48
C GLN A 319 -0.05 1.56 -4.26
N ALA A 320 1.13 1.94 -3.78
CA ALA A 320 1.99 2.83 -4.54
C ALA A 320 2.50 2.09 -5.78
N ILE A 321 2.31 2.69 -6.93
CA ILE A 321 2.68 2.10 -8.22
C ILE A 321 3.70 2.99 -8.89
N TYR A 322 4.85 2.42 -9.23
CA TYR A 322 5.83 3.03 -10.10
C TYR A 322 5.60 2.53 -11.53
N VAL A 323 5.53 3.47 -12.47
CA VAL A 323 5.40 3.17 -13.90
C VAL A 323 6.74 3.46 -14.57
N PRO A 324 7.50 2.43 -15.00
CA PRO A 324 8.78 2.63 -15.65
C PRO A 324 8.64 3.47 -16.91
N ALA A 325 9.45 4.52 -17.04
CA ALA A 325 9.47 5.43 -18.20
C ALA A 325 8.09 6.02 -18.58
N ASP A 326 7.16 6.09 -17.61
CA ASP A 326 5.77 6.49 -17.82
C ASP A 326 5.03 5.64 -18.87
N ASP A 327 5.49 4.40 -19.10
CA ASP A 327 4.90 3.46 -20.03
C ASP A 327 3.86 2.57 -19.33
N TYR A 328 2.61 2.93 -19.48
CA TYR A 328 1.46 2.19 -18.94
C TYR A 328 1.21 0.85 -19.67
N THR A 329 1.89 0.58 -20.77
CA THR A 329 1.79 -0.69 -21.50
C THR A 329 2.80 -1.73 -21.03
N ASP A 330 3.73 -1.35 -20.16
CA ASP A 330 4.67 -2.27 -19.52
C ASP A 330 3.89 -3.37 -18.77
N PRO A 331 4.29 -4.65 -18.89
CA PRO A 331 3.55 -5.77 -18.30
C PRO A 331 3.31 -5.68 -16.79
N ALA A 332 4.22 -5.10 -16.02
CA ALA A 332 4.08 -4.99 -14.57
C ALA A 332 2.96 -4.03 -14.15
N PRO A 333 2.97 -2.73 -14.55
CA PRO A 333 1.85 -1.85 -14.28
C PRO A 333 0.56 -2.34 -14.95
N ALA A 334 0.60 -2.81 -16.19
CA ALA A 334 -0.61 -3.29 -16.88
C ALA A 334 -1.31 -4.43 -16.13
N THR A 335 -0.56 -5.40 -15.60
CA THR A 335 -1.11 -6.51 -14.79
C THR A 335 -1.68 -5.97 -13.47
N THR A 336 -0.99 -5.01 -12.83
CA THR A 336 -1.47 -4.40 -11.58
C THR A 336 -2.77 -3.62 -11.82
N PHE A 337 -2.86 -2.84 -12.89
CA PHE A 337 -4.06 -2.06 -13.23
C PHE A 337 -5.31 -2.92 -13.39
N ALA A 338 -5.17 -4.13 -13.91
CA ALA A 338 -6.30 -5.05 -14.08
C ALA A 338 -7.02 -5.39 -12.76
N HIS A 339 -6.32 -5.27 -11.63
CA HIS A 339 -6.87 -5.55 -10.30
C HIS A 339 -7.42 -4.31 -9.57
N LEU A 340 -7.14 -3.11 -10.06
CA LEU A 340 -7.48 -1.88 -9.35
C LEU A 340 -8.97 -1.51 -9.50
N ASP A 341 -9.53 -1.02 -8.40
CA ASP A 341 -10.89 -0.47 -8.34
C ASP A 341 -10.92 1.04 -8.51
N ALA A 342 -9.85 1.71 -8.10
CA ALA A 342 -9.66 3.15 -8.27
C ALA A 342 -8.19 3.49 -8.47
N THR A 343 -7.94 4.64 -9.11
CA THR A 343 -6.61 5.20 -9.26
C THR A 343 -6.60 6.63 -8.77
N THR A 344 -5.59 6.99 -7.98
CA THR A 344 -5.35 8.34 -7.50
C THR A 344 -4.00 8.81 -8.04
N GLU A 345 -4.00 9.78 -8.91
CA GLU A 345 -2.80 10.37 -9.48
C GLU A 345 -2.46 11.67 -8.76
N LEU A 346 -1.23 11.76 -8.22
CA LEU A 346 -0.70 12.96 -7.60
C LEU A 346 0.13 13.75 -8.62
N SER A 347 -0.27 14.99 -8.88
CA SER A 347 0.30 15.87 -9.90
C SER A 347 1.30 16.86 -9.31
N ARG A 348 2.47 17.01 -9.96
CA ARG A 348 3.43 18.06 -9.62
C ARG A 348 2.92 19.45 -9.94
N ASP A 349 2.11 19.58 -10.99
CA ASP A 349 1.54 20.87 -11.40
C ASP A 349 0.57 21.41 -10.34
N ILE A 350 -0.24 20.52 -9.77
CA ILE A 350 -1.15 20.86 -8.66
C ILE A 350 -0.35 21.16 -7.38
N ALA A 351 0.65 20.35 -7.05
CA ALA A 351 1.54 20.60 -5.92
C ALA A 351 2.28 21.95 -6.04
N SER A 352 2.71 22.33 -7.24
CA SER A 352 3.38 23.61 -7.48
C SER A 352 2.48 24.83 -7.27
N LYS A 353 1.15 24.65 -7.39
CA LYS A 353 0.13 25.67 -7.04
C LYS A 353 -0.11 25.76 -5.53
N GLY A 354 0.54 24.90 -4.72
CA GLY A 354 0.34 24.85 -3.27
C GLY A 354 -0.98 24.17 -2.85
N ILE A 355 -1.62 23.42 -3.73
CA ILE A 355 -2.87 22.70 -3.48
C ILE A 355 -2.54 21.28 -3.01
N TYR A 356 -2.97 20.94 -1.80
CA TYR A 356 -2.77 19.61 -1.21
C TYR A 356 -4.09 19.09 -0.61
N PRO A 357 -4.40 17.76 -0.75
CA PRO A 357 -3.60 16.76 -1.50
C PRO A 357 -3.55 17.11 -2.99
N ALA A 358 -2.39 16.89 -3.60
CA ALA A 358 -2.15 17.25 -5.00
C ALA A 358 -2.75 16.23 -6.00
N VAL A 359 -3.97 15.78 -5.73
CA VAL A 359 -4.69 14.81 -6.56
C VAL A 359 -5.14 15.46 -7.86
N ASP A 360 -4.78 14.85 -8.99
CA ASP A 360 -5.30 15.27 -10.30
C ASP A 360 -6.71 14.71 -10.49
N PRO A 361 -7.73 15.57 -10.49
CA PRO A 361 -9.12 15.14 -10.57
C PRO A 361 -9.53 14.63 -11.97
N LEU A 362 -8.76 14.95 -13.01
CA LEU A 362 -9.05 14.55 -14.39
C LEU A 362 -8.35 13.24 -14.78
N SER A 363 -7.18 12.98 -14.21
CA SER A 363 -6.42 11.75 -14.46
C SER A 363 -6.79 10.61 -13.51
N SER A 364 -7.35 10.92 -12.35
CA SER A 364 -7.77 9.94 -11.36
C SER A 364 -9.15 9.34 -11.69
N THR A 365 -9.33 8.05 -11.39
CA THR A 365 -10.54 7.31 -11.75
C THR A 365 -11.06 6.45 -10.60
N SER A 366 -12.35 6.14 -10.60
CA SER A 366 -12.96 5.16 -9.71
C SER A 366 -14.10 4.43 -10.40
N ARG A 367 -14.13 3.09 -10.27
CA ARG A 367 -15.20 2.27 -10.87
C ARG A 367 -16.55 2.45 -10.17
N ILE A 368 -16.56 2.89 -8.90
CA ILE A 368 -17.81 3.11 -8.17
C ILE A 368 -18.39 4.51 -8.35
N LEU A 369 -17.74 5.38 -9.11
CA LEU A 369 -18.36 6.66 -9.51
C LEU A 369 -19.42 6.41 -10.58
N ASP A 370 -20.51 5.81 -10.15
CA ASP A 370 -21.67 5.37 -10.94
C ASP A 370 -22.91 5.56 -10.06
N PRO A 371 -24.04 6.03 -10.61
CA PRO A 371 -25.26 6.30 -9.84
C PRO A 371 -25.76 5.11 -9.02
N ARG A 372 -25.46 3.88 -9.46
CA ARG A 372 -25.87 2.65 -8.76
C ARG A 372 -25.18 2.46 -7.40
N TYR A 373 -23.99 3.04 -7.23
CA TYR A 373 -23.18 2.87 -6.02
C TYR A 373 -23.19 4.13 -5.15
N VAL A 374 -22.93 5.30 -5.76
CA VAL A 374 -22.79 6.56 -5.03
C VAL A 374 -24.06 7.41 -5.01
N GLY A 375 -25.06 7.05 -5.82
CA GLY A 375 -26.29 7.82 -5.99
C GLY A 375 -26.19 8.89 -7.08
N GLN A 376 -27.36 9.33 -7.56
CA GLN A 376 -27.46 10.25 -8.70
C GLN A 376 -26.87 11.63 -8.40
N ALA A 377 -27.15 12.18 -7.22
CA ALA A 377 -26.69 13.52 -6.86
C ALA A 377 -25.16 13.61 -6.81
N HIS A 378 -24.49 12.62 -6.24
CA HIS A 378 -23.04 12.53 -6.20
C HIS A 378 -22.45 12.44 -7.62
N TYR A 379 -22.98 11.52 -8.43
CA TYR A 379 -22.53 11.31 -9.80
C TYR A 379 -22.66 12.58 -10.65
N ASP A 380 -23.80 13.26 -10.57
CA ASP A 380 -24.06 14.49 -11.33
C ASP A 380 -23.13 15.63 -10.89
N CYS A 381 -22.93 15.79 -9.58
CA CYS A 381 -22.01 16.78 -9.03
C CYS A 381 -20.56 16.53 -9.50
N ALA A 382 -20.08 15.29 -9.38
CA ALA A 382 -18.75 14.93 -9.81
C ALA A 382 -18.50 15.17 -11.31
N ASN A 383 -19.47 14.84 -12.16
CA ASN A 383 -19.38 15.09 -13.60
C ASN A 383 -19.39 16.58 -13.95
N ARG A 384 -20.21 17.40 -13.26
CA ARG A 384 -20.21 18.85 -13.44
C ARG A 384 -18.88 19.46 -13.05
N VAL A 385 -18.30 19.06 -11.91
CA VAL A 385 -16.97 19.51 -11.47
C VAL A 385 -15.91 19.14 -12.50
N LYS A 386 -15.89 17.88 -12.95
CA LYS A 386 -14.95 17.43 -13.99
C LYS A 386 -15.10 18.19 -15.30
N ALA A 387 -16.33 18.47 -15.74
CA ALA A 387 -16.59 19.23 -16.96
C ALA A 387 -16.06 20.66 -16.87
N ILE A 388 -16.27 21.34 -15.73
CA ILE A 388 -15.74 22.70 -15.50
C ILE A 388 -14.21 22.70 -15.51
N LEU A 389 -13.57 21.74 -14.81
CA LEU A 389 -12.13 21.63 -14.77
C LEU A 389 -11.52 21.27 -16.13
N GLN A 390 -12.17 20.39 -16.88
CA GLN A 390 -11.74 20.02 -18.23
C GLN A 390 -11.83 21.23 -19.18
N ARG A 391 -12.95 21.97 -19.15
CA ARG A 391 -13.10 23.17 -19.95
C ARG A 391 -12.05 24.22 -19.60
N ASN A 392 -11.77 24.42 -18.31
CA ASN A 392 -10.70 25.32 -17.87
C ASN A 392 -9.35 24.90 -18.45
N LYS A 393 -9.03 23.59 -18.42
CA LYS A 393 -7.78 23.07 -18.98
C LYS A 393 -7.65 23.35 -20.48
N GLU A 394 -8.73 23.18 -21.23
CA GLU A 394 -8.77 23.49 -22.69
C GLU A 394 -8.57 24.98 -22.97
N LEU A 395 -9.04 25.85 -22.08
CA LEU A 395 -8.93 27.29 -22.25
C LEU A 395 -7.55 27.85 -21.86
N GLN A 396 -6.71 27.09 -21.13
CA GLN A 396 -5.42 27.60 -20.64
C GLN A 396 -4.49 28.06 -21.78
N ASP A 397 -4.41 27.32 -22.88
CA ASP A 397 -3.58 27.68 -24.04
C ASP A 397 -4.11 28.96 -24.69
N ILE A 398 -5.42 29.14 -24.76
CA ILE A 398 -6.06 30.33 -25.30
C ILE A 398 -5.80 31.52 -24.38
N ILE A 399 -5.96 31.35 -23.07
CA ILE A 399 -5.69 32.39 -22.06
C ILE A 399 -4.23 32.84 -22.11
N ALA A 400 -3.30 31.91 -22.30
CA ALA A 400 -1.89 32.22 -22.42
C ALA A 400 -1.54 33.07 -23.66
N LEU A 401 -2.31 32.92 -24.74
CA LEU A 401 -2.10 33.63 -25.99
C LEU A 401 -2.77 35.02 -26.05
N ILE A 402 -4.04 35.10 -25.62
CA ILE A 402 -4.84 36.33 -25.81
C ILE A 402 -5.30 37.00 -24.50
N GLY A 403 -5.08 36.34 -23.35
CA GLY A 403 -5.56 36.80 -22.04
C GLY A 403 -6.98 36.39 -21.73
N ILE A 404 -7.32 36.41 -20.45
CA ILE A 404 -8.65 36.02 -19.96
C ILE A 404 -9.74 37.03 -20.38
N ASP A 405 -9.40 38.30 -20.54
CA ASP A 405 -10.34 39.38 -20.85
C ASP A 405 -10.96 39.24 -22.25
N GLU A 406 -10.32 38.55 -23.14
CA GLU A 406 -10.80 38.29 -24.51
C GLU A 406 -11.71 37.07 -24.62
N LEU A 407 -11.90 36.32 -23.54
CA LEU A 407 -12.83 35.18 -23.52
C LEU A 407 -14.29 35.67 -23.53
N GLY A 408 -15.19 34.84 -24.03
CA GLY A 408 -16.63 35.04 -23.88
C GLY A 408 -17.08 34.97 -22.40
N GLU A 409 -18.16 35.62 -22.04
CA GLU A 409 -18.64 35.68 -20.62
C GLU A 409 -18.90 34.31 -20.01
N GLU A 410 -19.37 33.34 -20.79
CA GLU A 410 -19.58 31.96 -20.34
C GLU A 410 -18.26 31.28 -19.97
N ASP A 411 -17.23 31.44 -20.83
CA ASP A 411 -15.90 30.87 -20.56
C ASP A 411 -15.20 31.57 -19.39
N LYS A 412 -15.35 32.90 -19.25
CA LYS A 412 -14.86 33.63 -18.07
C LYS A 412 -15.48 33.12 -16.78
N THR A 413 -16.78 32.89 -16.77
CA THR A 413 -17.50 32.32 -15.62
C THR A 413 -16.97 30.92 -15.30
N THR A 414 -16.81 30.09 -16.32
CA THR A 414 -16.29 28.73 -16.18
C THR A 414 -14.87 28.73 -15.60
N VAL A 415 -13.96 29.57 -16.08
CA VAL A 415 -12.58 29.70 -15.57
C VAL A 415 -12.58 30.18 -14.12
N ASN A 416 -13.40 31.17 -13.78
CA ASN A 416 -13.49 31.67 -12.40
C ASN A 416 -14.01 30.59 -11.43
N ARG A 417 -15.04 29.85 -11.81
CA ARG A 417 -15.55 28.71 -11.00
C ARG A 417 -14.52 27.59 -10.91
N ALA A 418 -13.82 27.27 -12.00
CA ALA A 418 -12.76 26.26 -12.00
C ALA A 418 -11.64 26.58 -11.01
N ARG A 419 -11.17 27.83 -10.96
CA ARG A 419 -10.17 28.28 -9.99
C ARG A 419 -10.63 28.10 -8.54
N LYS A 420 -11.88 28.46 -8.24
CA LYS A 420 -12.50 28.26 -6.92
C LYS A 420 -12.58 26.79 -6.57
N ILE A 421 -13.01 25.95 -7.52
CA ILE A 421 -13.07 24.49 -7.38
C ILE A 421 -11.67 23.93 -7.10
N GLU A 422 -10.65 24.30 -7.87
CA GLU A 422 -9.27 23.85 -7.65
C GLU A 422 -8.81 24.17 -6.22
N GLN A 423 -9.03 25.40 -5.74
CA GLN A 423 -8.67 25.80 -4.37
C GLN A 423 -9.46 25.04 -3.31
N PHE A 424 -10.77 24.82 -3.54
CA PHE A 424 -11.62 24.12 -2.59
C PHE A 424 -11.40 22.60 -2.54
N LEU A 425 -10.85 22.00 -3.62
CA LEU A 425 -10.39 20.61 -3.61
C LEU A 425 -9.20 20.41 -2.65
N GLY A 426 -8.42 21.46 -2.38
CA GLY A 426 -7.41 21.45 -1.34
C GLY A 426 -8.01 21.34 0.05
N GLN A 427 -7.29 20.68 0.97
CA GLN A 427 -7.75 20.42 2.32
C GLN A 427 -6.58 20.28 3.28
N ASN A 428 -6.71 20.83 4.49
CA ASN A 428 -5.70 20.67 5.53
C ASN A 428 -5.76 19.27 6.12
N PHE A 429 -4.59 18.67 6.31
CA PHE A 429 -4.42 17.35 6.89
C PHE A 429 -4.08 17.42 8.38
N TYR A 430 -4.56 16.47 9.16
CA TYR A 430 -4.23 16.35 10.59
C TYR A 430 -2.74 16.11 10.82
N VAL A 431 -2.11 15.26 10.01
CA VAL A 431 -0.67 14.99 10.10
C VAL A 431 0.19 16.21 9.78
N ALA A 432 -0.35 17.19 9.04
CA ALA A 432 0.36 18.40 8.65
C ALA A 432 0.16 19.58 9.62
N GLU A 433 -0.69 19.46 10.64
CA GLU A 433 -0.99 20.55 11.58
C GLU A 433 0.25 21.18 12.22
N LYS A 434 1.20 20.33 12.66
CA LYS A 434 2.44 20.76 13.30
C LYS A 434 3.34 21.59 12.37
N PHE A 435 3.26 21.37 11.07
CA PHE A 435 4.08 22.04 10.07
C PHE A 435 3.40 23.27 9.49
N THR A 436 2.09 23.23 9.32
CA THR A 436 1.31 24.30 8.69
C THR A 436 0.74 25.30 9.69
N GLY A 437 0.62 24.90 10.96
CA GLY A 437 -0.07 25.67 11.98
C GLY A 437 -1.58 25.80 11.76
N ARG A 438 -2.15 24.99 10.86
CA ARG A 438 -3.57 24.98 10.52
C ARG A 438 -4.19 23.66 10.96
N PRO A 439 -5.37 23.67 11.61
CA PRO A 439 -6.03 22.43 12.00
C PRO A 439 -6.41 21.60 10.78
N GLY A 440 -6.31 20.29 10.89
CA GLY A 440 -6.82 19.36 9.90
C GLY A 440 -8.35 19.39 9.87
N SER A 441 -8.92 18.94 8.76
CA SER A 441 -10.37 18.89 8.59
C SER A 441 -10.83 17.55 8.04
N TYR A 442 -11.98 17.09 8.51
CA TYR A 442 -12.73 15.98 7.95
C TYR A 442 -14.03 16.53 7.38
N VAL A 443 -14.30 16.31 6.13
CA VAL A 443 -15.54 16.78 5.48
C VAL A 443 -16.33 15.56 5.01
N PRO A 444 -17.52 15.31 5.58
CA PRO A 444 -18.40 14.24 5.13
C PRO A 444 -18.73 14.34 3.64
N ALA A 445 -18.92 13.19 3.00
CA ALA A 445 -19.20 13.14 1.56
C ALA A 445 -20.46 13.93 1.17
N ASP A 446 -21.50 13.87 1.99
CA ASP A 446 -22.76 14.62 1.73
C ASP A 446 -22.53 16.14 1.75
N GLU A 447 -21.76 16.63 2.72
CA GLU A 447 -21.40 18.06 2.80
C GLU A 447 -20.50 18.47 1.62
N THR A 448 -19.60 17.59 1.20
CA THR A 448 -18.76 17.82 0.01
C THR A 448 -19.61 17.96 -1.24
N ILE A 449 -20.58 17.06 -1.46
CA ILE A 449 -21.47 17.09 -2.62
C ILE A 449 -22.29 18.39 -2.62
N GLU A 450 -22.87 18.76 -1.47
CA GLU A 450 -23.66 19.98 -1.35
C GLU A 450 -22.81 21.22 -1.65
N ALA A 451 -21.60 21.30 -1.06
CA ALA A 451 -20.70 22.43 -1.25
C ALA A 451 -20.32 22.63 -2.72
N PHE A 452 -19.87 21.56 -3.40
CA PHE A 452 -19.47 21.64 -4.81
C PHE A 452 -20.68 21.91 -5.73
N THR A 453 -21.86 21.40 -5.40
CA THR A 453 -23.09 21.73 -6.15
C THR A 453 -23.37 23.21 -6.09
N ARG A 454 -23.33 23.83 -4.91
CA ARG A 454 -23.52 25.29 -4.74
C ARG A 454 -22.48 26.10 -5.50
N ILE A 455 -21.19 25.67 -5.51
CA ILE A 455 -20.15 26.34 -6.30
C ILE A 455 -20.45 26.25 -7.80
N CYS A 456 -20.84 25.09 -8.29
CA CYS A 456 -21.21 24.89 -9.70
C CYS A 456 -22.47 25.68 -10.10
N ASP A 457 -23.40 25.86 -9.18
CA ASP A 457 -24.62 26.66 -9.41
C ASP A 457 -24.37 28.18 -9.37
N GLY A 458 -23.15 28.61 -8.97
CA GLY A 458 -22.78 30.02 -8.96
C GLY A 458 -23.17 30.77 -7.69
N VAL A 459 -23.59 30.09 -6.62
CA VAL A 459 -23.93 30.71 -5.34
C VAL A 459 -22.81 31.57 -4.78
N TYR A 460 -21.58 31.22 -5.09
CA TYR A 460 -20.37 31.88 -4.59
C TYR A 460 -19.56 32.59 -5.69
N ASP A 461 -20.22 32.99 -6.79
CA ASP A 461 -19.52 33.67 -7.90
C ASP A 461 -18.88 34.99 -7.47
N ASP A 462 -19.47 35.69 -6.51
CA ASP A 462 -18.97 36.97 -5.95
C ASP A 462 -17.86 36.79 -4.89
N VAL A 463 -17.59 35.56 -4.44
CA VAL A 463 -16.58 35.27 -3.41
C VAL A 463 -15.20 35.10 -4.08
N PRO A 464 -14.14 35.79 -3.59
CA PRO A 464 -12.82 35.67 -4.16
C PRO A 464 -12.20 34.27 -3.97
N GLU A 465 -11.40 33.83 -4.94
CA GLU A 465 -10.82 32.46 -4.92
C GLU A 465 -9.98 32.18 -3.66
N GLN A 466 -9.33 33.21 -3.06
CA GLN A 466 -8.51 33.06 -1.86
C GLN A 466 -9.31 32.59 -0.64
N ALA A 467 -10.64 32.84 -0.62
CA ALA A 467 -11.51 32.35 0.44
C ALA A 467 -11.63 30.82 0.44
N PHE A 468 -11.48 30.18 -0.72
CA PHE A 468 -11.60 28.73 -0.89
C PHE A 468 -10.33 27.93 -0.51
N SER A 469 -9.21 28.61 -0.29
CA SER A 469 -7.95 27.94 -0.03
C SER A 469 -7.79 27.52 1.43
N GLY A 470 -7.38 26.28 1.67
CA GLY A 470 -7.00 25.75 2.99
C GLY A 470 -8.13 25.72 4.01
N ILE A 471 -9.34 25.43 3.58
CA ILE A 471 -10.55 25.28 4.38
C ILE A 471 -11.11 23.87 4.30
N GLY A 472 -11.95 23.50 5.25
CA GLY A 472 -12.70 22.24 5.24
C GLY A 472 -14.00 22.37 4.45
N GLY A 473 -15.13 22.51 5.14
CA GLY A 473 -16.46 22.59 4.54
C GLY A 473 -16.90 24.00 4.14
N ILE A 474 -18.18 24.10 3.84
CA ILE A 474 -18.80 25.36 3.38
C ILE A 474 -18.92 26.38 4.50
N ASP A 475 -19.11 25.91 5.74
CA ASP A 475 -19.20 26.80 6.91
C ASP A 475 -17.88 27.54 7.12
N ASP A 476 -16.74 26.86 6.92
CA ASP A 476 -15.41 27.49 6.98
C ASP A 476 -15.24 28.54 5.88
N LEU A 477 -15.81 28.30 4.70
CA LEU A 477 -15.81 29.28 3.60
C LEU A 477 -16.54 30.55 3.99
N GLU A 478 -17.76 30.40 4.52
CA GLU A 478 -18.61 31.53 4.91
C GLU A 478 -17.99 32.34 6.04
N GLU A 479 -17.41 31.66 7.05
CA GLU A 479 -16.68 32.31 8.15
C GLU A 479 -15.44 33.06 7.62
N LYS A 480 -14.64 32.41 6.81
CA LYS A 480 -13.42 33.00 6.24
C LYS A 480 -13.75 34.21 5.37
N TRP A 481 -14.78 34.09 4.53
CA TRP A 481 -15.24 35.22 3.71
C TRP A 481 -15.72 36.40 4.55
N HIS A 482 -16.52 36.15 5.57
CA HIS A 482 -16.97 37.19 6.50
C HIS A 482 -15.81 37.90 7.19
N ASN A 483 -14.77 37.17 7.60
CA ASN A 483 -13.57 37.74 8.20
C ASN A 483 -12.78 38.60 7.21
N MET A 484 -12.62 38.14 5.97
CA MET A 484 -11.97 38.90 4.89
C MET A 484 -12.71 40.21 4.60
N GLN A 485 -14.05 40.19 4.59
CA GLN A 485 -14.85 41.42 4.40
C GLN A 485 -14.64 42.43 5.52
N LYS A 486 -14.54 41.97 6.77
CA LYS A 486 -14.24 42.84 7.93
C LYS A 486 -12.86 43.49 7.83
N GLU A 487 -11.86 42.71 7.38
CA GLU A 487 -10.48 43.22 7.22
C GLU A 487 -10.37 44.25 6.08
N LEU A 488 -11.16 44.10 5.04
CA LEU A 488 -11.23 45.03 3.89
C LEU A 488 -12.01 46.33 4.21
N GLY A 489 -12.63 46.42 5.41
CA GLY A 489 -13.33 47.59 5.83
C GLY A 489 -14.67 47.84 5.13
N ALA A 490 -15.25 46.77 4.59
CA ALA A 490 -16.56 46.82 3.93
C ALA A 490 -17.72 46.73 4.92
#